data_5a235fa8b4c076bcd35ee3f1e140f26c
#
_entry.id   5a235fa8b4c076bcd35ee3f1e140f26c
#
_cell.length_a   1.000
_cell.length_b   1.000
_cell.length_c   1.000
_cell.angle_alpha   90.00
_cell.angle_beta   90.00
_cell.angle_gamma   90.00
#
_symmetry.space_group_name_H-M   'P 1'
#
loop_
_entity.id
_entity.type
_entity.pdbx_description
1 polymer ?
#
loop_
_entity_poly.entity_id
_entity_poly.type
_entity_poly.pdbx_seq_one_letter_code
_entity_poly.pdbx_strand_id
1 'polypeptide(L)' 'MDEPVPVTTVADELEADVVIGLLRSAGLECGFRSTGAEDSAFEGIGGGRVEIIVHPSDLETAREILAAAEQQ' A
#
# COMPACT_ATOMS: atom_id res chain seq x y z
N MET A 1 -0.45 -19.67 -6.52
CA MET A 1 -0.60 -19.02 -6.56
C MET A 1 -0.23 -17.65 -6.49
N ASP A 2 -0.88 -16.77 -6.80
CA ASP A 2 -0.47 -15.40 -6.97
C ASP A 2 -0.84 -14.59 -5.78
N GLU A 3 -0.07 -14.77 -4.75
CA GLU A 3 -0.33 -14.00 -3.56
C GLU A 3 0.05 -12.55 -3.75
N PRO A 4 -0.75 -11.63 -3.24
CA PRO A 4 -0.40 -10.23 -3.37
C PRO A 4 0.91 -9.92 -2.68
N VAL A 5 1.61 -8.95 -3.21
CA VAL A 5 2.90 -8.56 -2.66
C VAL A 5 2.86 -7.08 -2.31
N PRO A 6 3.60 -6.68 -1.29
CA PRO A 6 3.60 -5.28 -0.90
C PRO A 6 4.40 -4.44 -1.87
N VAL A 7 3.87 -3.28 -2.20
CA VAL A 7 4.59 -2.37 -3.06
C VAL A 7 5.11 -1.19 -2.26
N THR A 8 4.44 -0.80 -1.20
CA THR A 8 4.91 0.28 -0.37
C THR A 8 4.16 0.23 0.96
N THR A 9 4.66 0.94 1.92
CA THR A 9 4.03 1.01 3.23
C THR A 9 3.77 2.47 3.54
N VAL A 10 2.59 2.75 4.06
CA VAL A 10 2.22 4.11 4.40
C VAL A 10 1.86 4.17 5.87
N ALA A 11 1.73 5.39 6.38
CA ALA A 11 1.59 5.58 7.80
C ALA A 11 0.19 5.32 8.33
N ASP A 12 -0.82 5.59 7.53
CA ASP A 12 -2.19 5.42 8.01
C ASP A 12 -3.11 5.11 6.84
N GLU A 13 -4.38 4.90 7.17
CA GLU A 13 -5.33 4.50 6.17
C GLU A 13 -5.69 5.61 5.21
N LEU A 14 -5.63 6.83 5.67
CA LEU A 14 -5.93 7.93 4.79
C LEU A 14 -4.92 8.00 3.66
N GLU A 15 -3.66 7.86 4.01
CA GLU A 15 -2.62 7.85 3.00
C GLU A 15 -2.77 6.61 2.11
N ALA A 16 -3.18 5.50 2.69
CA ALA A 16 -3.39 4.30 1.89
C ALA A 16 -4.47 4.50 0.85
N ASP A 17 -5.55 5.21 1.22
CA ASP A 17 -6.61 5.46 0.27
C ASP A 17 -6.12 6.26 -0.91
N VAL A 18 -5.25 7.22 -0.67
CA VAL A 18 -4.72 8.03 -1.75
C VAL A 18 -3.90 7.17 -2.70
N VAL A 19 -3.04 6.33 -2.14
CA VAL A 19 -2.20 5.47 -2.97
C VAL A 19 -3.05 4.47 -3.75
N ILE A 20 -4.03 3.87 -3.09
CA ILE A 20 -4.87 2.91 -3.74
C ILE A 20 -5.66 3.57 -4.87
N GLY A 21 -6.17 4.76 -4.62
CA GLY A 21 -6.89 5.47 -5.67
C GLY A 21 -6.02 5.74 -6.88
N LEU A 22 -4.77 6.10 -6.62
CA LEU A 22 -3.84 6.34 -7.71
C LEU A 22 -3.61 5.07 -8.53
N LEU A 23 -3.36 3.96 -7.86
CA LEU A 23 -3.11 2.71 -8.57
C LEU A 23 -4.35 2.23 -9.31
N ARG A 24 -5.52 2.39 -8.71
CA ARG A 24 -6.73 1.98 -9.37
C ARG A 24 -7.04 2.82 -10.59
N SER A 25 -6.73 4.09 -10.53
CA SER A 25 -6.98 4.94 -11.67
C SER A 25 -6.09 4.55 -12.85
N ALA A 26 -5.02 3.85 -12.58
CA ALA A 26 -4.15 3.34 -13.63
C ALA A 26 -4.55 1.93 -14.07
N GLY A 27 -5.63 1.41 -13.54
CA GLY A 27 -6.11 0.11 -13.97
C GLY A 27 -5.60 -1.07 -13.16
N LEU A 28 -4.91 -0.82 -12.07
CA LEU A 28 -4.37 -1.92 -11.28
C LEU A 28 -5.32 -2.30 -10.17
N GLU A 29 -5.33 -3.57 -9.85
CA GLU A 29 -6.08 -4.04 -8.69
C GLU A 29 -5.14 -4.03 -7.51
N CYS A 30 -5.57 -3.37 -6.45
CA CYS A 30 -4.73 -3.29 -5.28
C CYS A 30 -5.59 -3.27 -4.03
N GLY A 31 -4.94 -3.50 -2.92
CA GLY A 31 -5.61 -3.44 -1.65
C GLY A 31 -4.61 -3.03 -0.59
N PHE A 32 -5.03 -3.13 0.66
CA PHE A 32 -4.11 -2.82 1.74
C PHE A 32 -4.35 -3.78 2.87
N ARG A 33 -3.37 -3.88 3.72
CA ARG A 33 -3.51 -4.65 4.95
C ARG A 33 -2.72 -3.95 6.04
N SER A 34 -3.23 -4.07 7.25
CA SER A 34 -2.54 -3.48 8.38
C SER A 34 -1.46 -4.41 8.85
N THR A 35 -0.33 -3.84 9.18
CA THR A 35 0.75 -4.64 9.71
C THR A 35 1.11 -4.10 11.07
N GLY A 36 1.58 -4.96 11.91
CA GLY A 36 2.01 -4.55 13.22
C GLY A 36 0.87 -4.23 14.15
N ALA A 37 -0.34 -4.51 13.74
CA ALA A 37 -1.46 -4.19 14.57
C ALA A 37 -1.37 -4.90 15.92
N GLU A 38 -0.91 -6.11 15.91
CA GLU A 38 -0.81 -6.83 17.14
C GLU A 38 0.21 -6.24 18.04
N ASP A 39 1.33 -5.89 17.45
CA ASP A 39 2.39 -5.32 18.23
C ASP A 39 2.03 -3.94 18.69
N SER A 40 1.32 -3.20 17.89
CA SER A 40 1.08 -1.85 18.27
C SER A 40 -0.18 -1.68 19.06
N ALA A 41 -0.90 -2.73 19.27
CA ALA A 41 -2.07 -2.61 20.10
C ALA A 41 -1.71 -2.01 21.43
N PHE A 42 -0.56 -2.34 21.90
CA PHE A 42 -0.14 -1.85 23.16
C PHE A 42 0.16 -0.38 23.10
N GLU A 43 0.83 0.04 22.07
CA GLU A 43 1.17 1.41 21.97
C GLU A 43 0.04 2.23 21.51
N GLY A 44 -0.77 1.69 20.70
CA GLY A 44 -1.92 2.37 20.27
C GLY A 44 -1.64 3.65 19.56
N ILE A 45 -0.44 4.09 19.65
CA ILE A 45 -0.15 5.30 19.10
C ILE A 45 0.51 5.12 17.83
N GLY A 46 0.10 5.59 16.87
CA GLY A 46 0.76 5.44 15.68
C GLY A 46 0.61 4.08 15.21
N GLY A 47 -0.30 3.46 15.69
CA GLY A 47 -0.55 2.19 15.42
C GLY A 47 0.13 1.62 14.25
N GLY A 48 -0.15 0.56 13.79
CA GLY A 48 0.54 -0.14 12.79
C GLY A 48 0.57 0.58 11.48
N ARG A 49 1.42 0.13 10.63
CA ARG A 49 1.49 0.70 9.32
C ARG A 49 0.56 -0.03 8.41
N VAL A 50 0.33 0.56 7.26
CA VAL A 50 -0.56 -0.02 6.27
C VAL A 50 0.28 -0.35 5.05
N GLU A 51 0.24 -1.61 4.65
CA GLU A 51 0.94 -2.04 3.45
C GLU A 51 0.00 -2.00 2.28
N ILE A 52 0.46 -1.44 1.19
CA ILE A 52 -0.30 -1.45 -0.06
C ILE A 52 0.17 -2.65 -0.85
N ILE A 53 -0.77 -3.51 -1.21
CA ILE A 53 -0.42 -4.75 -1.89
C ILE A 53 -1.04 -4.78 -3.27
N VAL A 54 -0.34 -5.42 -4.19
CA VAL A 54 -0.80 -5.55 -5.56
C VAL A 54 -0.51 -6.98 -6.01
N HIS A 55 -1.10 -7.34 -7.13
CA HIS A 55 -0.79 -8.62 -7.75
C HIS A 55 0.69 -8.64 -8.15
N PRO A 56 1.37 -9.76 -7.99
CA PRO A 56 2.80 -9.79 -8.31
C PRO A 56 3.11 -9.33 -9.72
N SER A 57 2.24 -9.63 -10.67
CA SER A 57 2.51 -9.24 -12.05
C SER A 57 2.39 -7.74 -12.25
N ASP A 58 1.79 -7.03 -11.30
CA ASP A 58 1.63 -5.59 -11.41
C ASP A 58 2.64 -4.83 -10.58
N LEU A 59 3.52 -5.52 -9.91
CA LEU A 59 4.42 -4.87 -8.97
C LEU A 59 5.29 -3.81 -9.64
N GLU A 60 5.87 -4.14 -10.77
CA GLU A 60 6.72 -3.18 -11.44
C GLU A 60 5.96 -1.96 -11.90
N THR A 61 4.79 -2.19 -12.48
CA THR A 61 3.97 -1.09 -12.94
C THR A 61 3.57 -0.21 -11.77
N ALA A 62 3.20 -0.83 -10.65
CA ALA A 62 2.81 -0.06 -9.48
C ALA A 62 3.97 0.79 -8.99
N ARG A 63 5.16 0.24 -8.98
CA ARG A 63 6.32 1.01 -8.56
C ARG A 63 6.57 2.20 -9.46
N GLU A 64 6.39 2.02 -10.75
CA GLU A 64 6.59 3.11 -11.68
C GLU A 64 5.57 4.22 -11.47
N ILE A 65 4.33 3.82 -11.21
CA ILE A 65 3.29 4.81 -10.98
C ILE A 65 3.60 5.62 -9.74
N LEU A 66 4.01 4.95 -8.68
CA LEU A 66 4.29 5.64 -7.44
C LEU A 66 5.52 6.52 -7.55
N ALA A 67 6.52 6.06 -8.27
CA ALA A 67 7.72 6.86 -8.46
C ALA A 67 7.39 8.12 -9.23
N ALA A 68 6.55 8.02 -10.24
CA ALA A 68 6.17 9.18 -11.00
C ALA A 68 5.38 10.16 -10.15
N ALA A 69 4.53 9.65 -9.29
CA ALA A 69 3.75 10.53 -8.43
C ALA A 69 4.64 11.28 -7.44
N GLU A 70 5.68 10.61 -6.98
CA GLU A 70 6.57 11.26 -6.03
C GLU A 70 7.38 12.36 -6.64
N GLN A 71 7.51 12.33 -7.93
CA GLN A 71 8.32 13.34 -8.58
C GLN A 71 7.55 14.60 -8.92
N GLN A 72 6.32 14.66 -8.56
CA GLN A 72 5.55 15.87 -8.85
C GLN A 72 5.65 16.95 -7.77
#